data_bfe0b2f080e55c5aa5651b6a96ab2fd3
#
_entry.id   bfe0b2f080e55c5aa5651b6a96ab2fd3
#
_cell.length_a   1.000
_cell.length_b   1.000
_cell.length_c   1.000
_cell.angle_alpha   90.00
_cell.angle_beta   90.00
_cell.angle_gamma   90.00
#
_symmetry.space_group_name_H-M   'P 1'
#
loop_
_entity.id
_entity.type
_entity.pdbx_description
1 polymer ?
#
loop_
_entity_poly.entity_id
_entity_poly.type
_entity_poly.pdbx_seq_one_letter_code
_entity_poly.pdbx_strand_id
1 'polypeptide(L)'
;MVIIMLKFDNLKIKTAKSFKDRLIGLMFKKNINYGLLFKHCRSIHTFFMLDKIDVVAADNHNNIIKTYKNVKPWKVIIAPRGTKMIYELPKGTIN
;
A
#
# COMPACT_ATOMS: atom_id res chain seq x y z
N MET A 1 18.78 12.81 -6.64
CA MET A 1 17.63 12.03 -6.13
C MET A 1 17.77 10.60 -6.58
N VAL A 2 17.78 9.69 -5.67
CA VAL A 2 17.87 8.28 -6.01
C VAL A 2 16.46 7.80 -6.37
N ILE A 3 16.31 7.33 -7.59
CA ILE A 3 15.07 6.68 -8.00
C ILE A 3 15.12 5.26 -7.45
N ILE A 4 14.35 5.03 -6.41
CA ILE A 4 14.24 3.68 -5.85
C ILE A 4 13.10 3.01 -6.57
N MET A 5 13.42 2.02 -7.39
CA MET A 5 12.39 1.14 -7.91
C MET A 5 11.87 0.31 -6.74
N LEU A 6 10.56 0.31 -6.57
CA LEU A 6 9.92 -0.47 -5.52
C LEU A 6 10.04 -1.94 -5.88
N LYS A 7 11.16 -2.53 -5.50
CA LYS A 7 11.35 -3.97 -5.56
C LYS A 7 11.17 -4.51 -4.16
N PHE A 8 10.12 -5.26 -3.98
CA PHE A 8 9.93 -5.99 -2.74
C PHE A 8 10.37 -7.42 -3.02
N ASP A 9 11.53 -7.78 -2.48
CA ASP A 9 12.13 -9.08 -2.74
C ASP A 9 11.14 -10.21 -2.48
N ASN A 10 10.91 -11.04 -3.49
CA ASN A 10 10.03 -12.21 -3.43
C ASN A 10 8.57 -11.89 -3.06
N LEU A 11 8.18 -10.63 -3.08
CA LEU A 11 6.80 -10.25 -2.78
C LEU A 11 6.06 -10.01 -4.09
N LYS A 12 4.98 -10.75 -4.28
CA LYS A 12 4.11 -10.57 -5.43
C LYS A 12 3.23 -9.35 -5.22
N ILE A 13 3.20 -8.46 -6.18
CA ILE A 13 2.33 -7.28 -6.15
C ILE A 13 1.19 -7.48 -7.15
N LYS A 14 -0.03 -7.38 -6.66
CA LYS A 14 -1.24 -7.44 -7.48
C LYS A 14 -1.82 -6.04 -7.62
N THR A 15 -2.37 -5.72 -8.78
CA THR A 15 -3.04 -4.44 -8.98
C THR A 15 -4.52 -4.57 -8.64
N ALA A 16 -5.02 -3.68 -7.79
CA ALA A 16 -6.44 -3.60 -7.48
C ALA A 16 -7.15 -2.87 -8.64
N LYS A 17 -7.77 -3.61 -9.54
CA LYS A 17 -8.33 -3.08 -10.79
C LYS A 17 -9.81 -2.72 -10.69
N SER A 18 -10.62 -3.57 -10.06
CA SER A 18 -12.05 -3.34 -9.97
C SER A 18 -12.38 -2.42 -8.81
N PHE A 19 -13.57 -1.82 -8.84
CA PHE A 19 -14.08 -1.02 -7.73
C PHE A 19 -14.12 -1.85 -6.44
N LYS A 20 -14.57 -3.09 -6.56
CA LYS A 20 -14.64 -4.01 -5.42
C LYS A 20 -13.25 -4.29 -4.84
N ASP A 21 -12.26 -4.57 -5.70
CA ASP A 21 -10.89 -4.82 -5.25
C ASP A 21 -10.32 -3.60 -4.54
N ARG A 22 -10.58 -2.40 -5.06
CA ARG A 22 -10.10 -1.16 -4.47
C ARG A 22 -10.77 -0.85 -3.14
N LEU A 23 -12.05 -1.20 -3.01
CA LEU A 23 -12.79 -0.98 -1.77
C LEU A 23 -12.35 -1.96 -0.68
N ILE A 24 -12.22 -3.24 -1.04
CA ILE A 24 -11.89 -4.29 -0.07
C ILE A 24 -10.41 -4.25 0.30
N GLY A 25 -9.52 -4.08 -0.69
CA GLY A 25 -8.09 -4.10 -0.41
C GLY A 25 -7.69 -5.36 0.34
N LEU A 26 -7.03 -5.18 1.49
CA LEU A 26 -6.59 -6.28 2.35
C LEU A 26 -7.55 -6.53 3.52
N MET A 27 -8.77 -5.99 3.46
CA MET A 27 -9.76 -6.20 4.53
C MET A 27 -10.02 -7.68 4.76
N PHE A 28 -10.12 -8.07 6.02
CA PHE A 28 -10.42 -9.44 6.47
C PHE A 28 -9.38 -10.48 6.04
N LYS A 29 -8.21 -10.07 5.60
CA LYS A 29 -7.15 -11.00 5.18
C LYS A 29 -6.22 -11.31 6.34
N LYS A 30 -5.82 -12.58 6.47
CA LYS A 30 -4.80 -13.04 7.42
C LYS A 30 -3.61 -13.60 6.66
N ASN A 31 -2.44 -13.58 7.31
CA ASN A 31 -1.21 -14.18 6.75
C ASN A 31 -0.93 -13.68 5.34
N ILE A 32 -1.01 -12.37 5.17
CA ILE A 32 -0.84 -11.75 3.87
C ILE A 32 0.59 -11.94 3.39
N ASN A 33 0.76 -12.50 2.21
CA ASN A 33 2.07 -12.74 1.60
C ASN A 33 2.20 -12.07 0.22
N TYR A 34 1.36 -11.09 -0.05
CA TYR A 34 1.39 -10.33 -1.30
C TYR A 34 1.08 -8.87 -1.01
N GLY A 35 1.41 -8.00 -1.95
CA GLY A 35 1.05 -6.60 -1.87
C GLY A 35 -0.06 -6.24 -2.85
N LEU A 36 -0.73 -5.12 -2.61
CA LEU A 36 -1.71 -4.55 -3.52
C LEU A 36 -1.28 -3.17 -3.96
N LEU A 37 -1.36 -2.93 -5.26
CA LEU A 37 -1.11 -1.62 -5.86
C LEU A 37 -2.42 -0.95 -6.24
N PHE A 38 -2.60 0.27 -5.75
CA PHE A 38 -3.73 1.13 -6.08
C PHE A 38 -3.22 2.29 -6.93
N LYS A 39 -3.52 2.26 -8.22
CA LYS A 39 -3.14 3.33 -9.14
C LYS A 39 -4.12 4.49 -9.06
N HIS A 40 -3.64 5.71 -9.34
CA HIS A 40 -4.47 6.92 -9.29
C HIS A 40 -5.15 7.07 -7.94
N CYS A 41 -4.39 6.80 -6.88
CA CYS A 41 -4.89 6.76 -5.52
C CYS A 41 -3.98 7.59 -4.63
N ARG A 42 -4.58 8.33 -3.70
CA ARG A 42 -3.85 9.16 -2.75
C ARG A 42 -4.27 8.88 -1.31
N SER A 43 -5.38 8.21 -1.10
CA SER A 43 -5.87 7.92 0.24
C SER A 43 -6.33 6.48 0.35
N ILE A 44 -6.13 5.91 1.53
CA ILE A 44 -6.59 4.57 1.85
C ILE A 44 -7.12 4.55 3.28
N HIS A 45 -7.84 3.50 3.61
CA HIS A 45 -8.21 3.20 4.99
C HIS A 45 -7.74 1.80 5.35
N THR A 46 -7.60 1.56 6.64
CA THR A 46 -7.28 0.23 7.17
C THR A 46 -8.44 -0.34 7.99
N PHE A 47 -9.67 0.11 7.71
CA PHE A 47 -10.87 -0.39 8.36
C PHE A 47 -11.01 -1.89 8.08
N PHE A 48 -11.38 -2.65 9.09
CA PHE A 48 -11.58 -4.10 9.00
C PHE A 48 -10.33 -4.88 8.63
N MET A 49 -9.16 -4.28 8.70
CA MET A 49 -7.91 -5.03 8.62
C MET A 49 -7.77 -5.90 9.87
N LEU A 50 -7.22 -7.09 9.69
CA LEU A 50 -7.02 -8.03 10.82
C LEU A 50 -5.65 -7.90 11.45
N ASP A 51 -4.74 -7.15 10.81
CA ASP A 51 -3.38 -6.96 11.30
C ASP A 51 -2.85 -5.63 10.78
N LYS A 52 -1.68 -5.24 11.28
CA LYS A 52 -0.96 -4.08 10.78
C LYS A 52 -0.49 -4.33 9.35
N ILE A 53 -0.38 -3.27 8.59
CA ILE A 53 0.17 -3.32 7.23
C ILE A 53 1.22 -2.22 7.07
N ASP A 54 2.08 -2.40 6.09
CA ASP A 54 2.96 -1.34 5.64
C ASP A 54 2.36 -0.69 4.41
N VAL A 55 2.58 0.62 4.27
CA VAL A 55 2.03 1.39 3.15
C VAL A 55 3.13 2.22 2.54
N VAL A 56 3.17 2.24 1.21
CA VAL A 56 4.10 3.08 0.46
C VAL A 56 3.33 3.97 -0.48
N ALA A 57 3.57 5.27 -0.40
CA ALA A 57 3.04 6.25 -1.32
C ALA A 57 4.12 6.60 -2.35
N ALA A 58 3.75 6.56 -3.63
CA ALA A 58 4.67 6.83 -4.72
C ALA A 58 4.02 7.73 -5.77
N ASP A 59 4.84 8.39 -6.59
CA ASP A 59 4.37 9.17 -7.71
C ASP A 59 4.10 8.26 -8.93
N ASN A 60 3.73 8.87 -10.06
CA ASN A 60 3.41 8.09 -11.27
C ASN A 60 4.64 7.49 -11.96
N HIS A 61 5.83 7.80 -11.50
CA HIS A 61 7.08 7.21 -11.97
C HIS A 61 7.64 6.20 -10.97
N ASN A 62 6.85 5.81 -9.99
CA ASN A 62 7.24 4.87 -8.94
C ASN A 62 8.34 5.40 -8.01
N ASN A 63 8.50 6.71 -7.92
CA ASN A 63 9.38 7.29 -6.92
C ASN A 63 8.66 7.33 -5.58
N ILE A 64 9.29 6.80 -4.54
CA ILE A 64 8.71 6.79 -3.19
C ILE A 64 8.62 8.22 -2.67
N ILE A 65 7.42 8.63 -2.27
CA ILE A 65 7.18 9.92 -1.63
C ILE A 65 7.20 9.76 -0.12
N LYS A 66 6.52 8.74 0.39
CA LYS A 66 6.45 8.51 1.84
C LYS A 66 6.14 7.05 2.13
N THR A 67 6.70 6.56 3.23
CA THR A 67 6.42 5.22 3.73
C THR A 67 5.72 5.31 5.08
N TYR A 68 4.81 4.36 5.32
CA TYR A 68 4.07 4.26 6.57
C TYR A 68 4.24 2.84 7.08
N LYS A 69 5.00 2.70 8.16
CA LYS A 69 5.34 1.39 8.72
C LYS A 69 4.37 1.03 9.83
N ASN A 70 3.94 -0.23 9.86
CA ASN A 70 3.10 -0.77 10.93
C ASN A 70 1.82 0.05 11.15
N VAL A 71 1.10 0.31 10.08
CA VAL A 71 -0.18 1.02 10.17
C VAL A 71 -1.20 0.09 10.80
N LYS A 72 -1.76 0.52 11.93
CA LYS A 72 -2.75 -0.25 12.66
C LYS A 72 -4.10 -0.25 11.93
N PRO A 73 -4.95 -1.23 12.19
CA PRO A 73 -6.33 -1.20 11.70
C PRO A 73 -7.08 0.08 12.12
N TRP A 74 -8.12 0.40 11.39
CA TRP A 74 -9.04 1.51 11.69
C TRP A 74 -8.40 2.89 11.53
N LYS A 75 -7.48 3.03 10.60
CA LYS A 75 -6.85 4.31 10.28
C LYS A 75 -7.25 4.78 8.88
N VAL A 76 -7.14 6.07 8.67
CA VAL A 76 -7.24 6.70 7.34
C VAL A 76 -5.89 7.36 7.07
N ILE A 77 -5.34 7.12 5.89
CA ILE A 77 -4.12 7.77 5.44
C ILE A 77 -4.45 8.61 4.22
N ILE A 78 -4.10 9.89 4.29
CA ILE A 78 -4.12 10.77 3.13
C ILE A 78 -2.66 11.10 2.84
N ALA A 79 -2.14 10.56 1.74
CA ALA A 79 -0.75 10.71 1.39
C ALA A 79 -0.44 12.12 0.88
N PRO A 80 0.83 12.53 0.84
CA PRO A 80 1.21 13.86 0.37
C PRO A 80 0.78 14.13 -1.08
N ARG A 81 0.71 15.40 -1.43
CA ARG A 81 0.44 15.81 -2.82
C ARG A 81 1.50 15.20 -3.74
N GLY A 82 1.09 14.84 -4.94
CA GLY A 82 1.95 14.18 -5.90
C GLY A 82 1.86 12.66 -5.86
N THR A 83 1.25 12.11 -4.82
CA THR A 83 1.03 10.67 -4.73
C THR A 83 0.03 10.25 -5.80
N LYS A 84 0.42 9.25 -6.60
CA LYS A 84 -0.43 8.67 -7.64
C LYS A 84 -0.61 7.17 -7.46
N MET A 85 0.22 6.57 -6.62
CA MET A 85 0.20 5.13 -6.35
C MET A 85 0.31 4.87 -4.87
N ILE A 86 -0.49 3.94 -4.37
CA ILE A 86 -0.41 3.46 -3.00
C ILE A 86 -0.18 1.95 -3.05
N TYR A 87 0.82 1.50 -2.30
CA TYR A 87 1.07 0.07 -2.10
C TYR A 87 0.66 -0.30 -0.69
N GLU A 88 -0.25 -1.27 -0.57
CA GLU A 88 -0.56 -1.93 0.70
C GLU A 88 0.24 -3.22 0.76
N LEU A 89 1.06 -3.35 1.79
CA LEU A 89 2.05 -4.43 1.90
C LEU A 89 1.90 -5.14 3.24
N PRO A 90 2.31 -6.41 3.33
CA PRO A 90 2.33 -7.10 4.61
C PRO A 90 3.21 -6.35 5.61
N LYS A 91 2.86 -6.44 6.89
CA LYS A 91 3.71 -5.88 7.95
C LYS A 91 5.13 -6.45 7.85
N GLY A 92 6.11 -5.62 8.15
CA GLY A 92 7.51 -6.03 8.10
C GLY A 92 8.15 -5.97 6.72
N THR A 93 7.42 -5.53 5.69
CA THR A 93 7.99 -5.33 4.34
C THR A 93 8.94 -4.15 4.31
N ILE A 94 8.63 -3.10 5.03
CA ILE A 94 9.49 -1.91 5.15
C ILE A 94 10.43 -2.11 6.35
N ASN A 95 11.70 -1.95 6.10
CA ASN A 95 12.72 -2.05 7.14
C ASN A 95 12.83 -0.78 7.99
#